data_c81f52d89a8eac82da847c51a6122e00
#
_entry.id   c81f52d89a8eac82da847c51a6122e00
#
_cell.length_a   1.000
_cell.length_b   1.000
_cell.length_c   1.000
_cell.angle_alpha   90.00
_cell.angle_beta   90.00
_cell.angle_gamma   90.00
#
_symmetry.space_group_name_H-M   'P 1'
#
loop_
_entity.id
_entity.type
_entity.pdbx_description
1 polymer ?
#
loop_
_entity_poly.entity_id
_entity_poly.type
_entity_poly.pdbx_seq_one_letter_code
_entity_poly.pdbx_strand_id
1 'polypeptide(L)'
;MHPDIGCERHSRGFFDKEGISMQSRIVAIVALVAIILALGAATTRFAQIDEGTRGIIVTQGAVEGVQEPGLFFRAFAPFTKIEVVNVRRQSQRIKQNVASSDKQLYDIDIQVDYTRKTAPDALREMYGRLGVSDDQLNTQLDGFISESLKAASTQFTLDQALTDRGAFSQRIRQYLTSAPGEGQRAPVDQLYINLEAVKVIDINVGEQYAKLLAEKANLEVQIETETKRRQQIEAEQSNNLFRAEQEAKVALTTEKGRTAAALEAASRESQVRTVQGQSFRQNPELLRLRERELMVEMLKSGNIWFIDPNTKLTLLLDKMASENPLVTNQVIKETGVVTTTP
;
A
#
# COMPACT_ATOMS: atom_id res chain seq x y z
N MET A 1 20.84 -118.50 61.15
CA MET A 1 21.03 -118.52 59.71
C MET A 1 21.31 -117.11 59.21
N HIS A 2 22.55 -116.94 58.90
CA HIS A 2 23.11 -115.72 58.24
C HIS A 2 22.63 -115.60 56.83
N PRO A 3 22.68 -114.42 56.21
CA PRO A 3 23.87 -113.90 55.60
C PRO A 3 24.12 -112.36 55.66
N ASP A 4 25.38 -112.03 55.60
CA ASP A 4 26.21 -111.00 55.19
C ASP A 4 25.54 -109.80 54.45
N ILE A 5 25.83 -108.54 54.95
CA ILE A 5 25.63 -107.31 54.21
C ILE A 5 26.99 -106.68 54.01
N GLY A 6 27.41 -106.69 52.74
CA GLY A 6 28.63 -106.01 52.28
C GLY A 6 28.57 -104.52 52.37
N CYS A 7 29.55 -103.93 52.97
CA CYS A 7 29.73 -102.51 53.14
C CYS A 7 30.43 -101.95 51.89
N GLU A 8 29.69 -101.32 51.00
CA GLU A 8 30.23 -100.57 49.89
C GLU A 8 30.71 -99.19 50.38
N ARG A 9 31.94 -98.95 50.33
CA ARG A 9 32.66 -97.78 50.71
C ARG A 9 32.58 -96.76 49.54
N HIS A 10 31.70 -95.78 49.68
CA HIS A 10 31.63 -94.68 48.73
C HIS A 10 32.86 -93.76 48.85
N SER A 11 33.75 -93.83 47.87
CA SER A 11 34.89 -92.97 47.77
C SER A 11 34.44 -91.54 47.42
N ARG A 12 34.59 -90.60 48.36
CA ARG A 12 34.48 -89.16 48.11
C ARG A 12 35.60 -88.76 47.20
N GLY A 13 35.26 -88.38 45.95
CA GLY A 13 36.17 -87.76 45.04
C GLY A 13 36.61 -86.40 45.62
N PHE A 14 37.85 -86.31 45.86
CA PHE A 14 38.61 -85.18 46.32
C PHE A 14 38.68 -84.21 45.11
N PHE A 15 38.01 -83.08 45.18
CA PHE A 15 38.21 -82.03 44.22
C PHE A 15 39.66 -81.50 44.35
N ASP A 16 40.47 -81.92 43.47
CA ASP A 16 41.83 -81.44 43.27
C ASP A 16 41.72 -79.92 42.94
N LYS A 17 42.15 -79.11 43.89
CA LYS A 17 42.49 -77.73 43.62
C LYS A 17 43.77 -77.68 42.81
N GLU A 18 43.65 -77.92 41.50
CA GLU A 18 44.79 -77.67 40.60
C GLU A 18 45.17 -76.19 40.78
N GLY A 19 46.36 -75.98 41.26
CA GLY A 19 46.95 -74.66 41.39
C GLY A 19 47.02 -74.01 40.03
N ILE A 20 46.09 -73.13 39.74
CA ILE A 20 46.07 -72.30 38.54
C ILE A 20 47.45 -71.66 38.42
N SER A 21 48.20 -72.05 37.42
CA SER A 21 49.57 -71.57 37.18
C SER A 21 49.57 -70.04 37.03
N MET A 22 50.64 -69.39 37.49
CA MET A 22 50.75 -67.95 37.38
C MET A 22 50.47 -67.38 35.98
N GLN A 23 50.85 -68.18 34.94
CA GLN A 23 50.56 -67.85 33.53
C GLN A 23 49.05 -67.90 33.21
N SER A 24 48.30 -68.87 33.72
CA SER A 24 46.84 -68.96 33.49
C SER A 24 46.09 -67.89 34.22
N ARG A 25 46.58 -67.39 35.36
CA ARG A 25 46.01 -66.20 36.07
C ARG A 25 46.23 -64.91 35.25
N ILE A 26 47.42 -64.70 34.67
CA ILE A 26 47.76 -63.63 33.79
C ILE A 26 46.86 -63.64 32.55
N VAL A 27 46.68 -64.74 31.90
CA VAL A 27 45.84 -64.93 30.72
C VAL A 27 44.37 -64.66 31.08
N ALA A 28 43.90 -65.14 32.24
CA ALA A 28 42.54 -64.87 32.70
C ALA A 28 42.30 -63.35 32.95
N ILE A 29 43.25 -62.63 33.55
CA ILE A 29 43.21 -61.22 33.78
C ILE A 29 43.21 -60.45 32.45
N VAL A 30 44.09 -60.84 31.52
CA VAL A 30 44.13 -60.20 30.17
C VAL A 30 42.82 -60.42 29.40
N ALA A 31 42.27 -61.63 29.47
CA ALA A 31 40.98 -61.97 28.87
C ALA A 31 39.84 -61.17 29.51
N LEU A 32 39.80 -60.97 30.82
CA LEU A 32 38.84 -60.20 31.54
C LEU A 32 38.92 -58.70 31.14
N VAL A 33 40.13 -58.17 31.07
CA VAL A 33 40.36 -56.80 30.63
C VAL A 33 39.90 -56.57 29.17
N ALA A 34 40.25 -57.55 28.30
CA ALA A 34 39.82 -57.54 26.90
C ALA A 34 38.27 -57.54 26.77
N ILE A 35 37.61 -58.38 27.57
CA ILE A 35 36.12 -58.42 27.62
C ILE A 35 35.52 -57.08 28.13
N ILE A 36 36.13 -56.52 29.18
CA ILE A 36 35.66 -55.17 29.70
C ILE A 36 35.88 -54.11 28.67
N LEU A 37 37.01 -54.09 27.96
CA LEU A 37 37.26 -53.15 26.89
C LEU A 37 36.32 -53.35 25.71
N ALA A 38 36.05 -54.59 25.31
CA ALA A 38 35.08 -54.88 24.23
C ALA A 38 33.65 -54.49 24.62
N LEU A 39 33.23 -54.78 25.85
CA LEU A 39 31.93 -54.32 26.37
C LEU A 39 31.90 -52.79 26.45
N GLY A 40 32.96 -52.13 26.89
CA GLY A 40 33.08 -50.68 26.91
C GLY A 40 32.96 -50.08 25.52
N ALA A 41 33.68 -50.65 24.53
CA ALA A 41 33.57 -50.19 23.13
C ALA A 41 32.16 -50.39 22.55
N ALA A 42 31.53 -51.55 22.82
CA ALA A 42 30.20 -51.86 22.34
C ALA A 42 29.09 -50.95 22.98
N THR A 43 29.33 -50.41 24.17
CA THR A 43 28.42 -49.56 24.89
C THR A 43 28.72 -48.06 24.72
N THR A 44 29.76 -47.73 23.98
CA THR A 44 30.09 -46.32 23.67
C THR A 44 29.07 -45.73 22.71
N ARG A 45 28.56 -44.57 23.06
CA ARG A 45 27.65 -43.78 22.21
C ARG A 45 28.42 -42.68 21.50
N PHE A 46 28.21 -42.64 20.21
CA PHE A 46 28.80 -41.67 19.29
C PHE A 46 27.69 -41.07 18.45
N ALA A 47 27.60 -39.72 18.38
CA ALA A 47 26.66 -39.03 17.54
C ALA A 47 27.27 -37.75 17.02
N GLN A 48 27.01 -37.46 15.77
CA GLN A 48 27.29 -36.16 15.17
C GLN A 48 26.00 -35.32 15.19
N ILE A 49 26.09 -34.12 15.73
CA ILE A 49 25.00 -33.16 15.82
C ILE A 49 25.30 -32.04 14.84
N ASP A 50 24.48 -31.92 13.80
CA ASP A 50 24.65 -30.93 12.75
C ASP A 50 24.32 -29.53 13.22
N GLU A 51 24.93 -28.54 12.56
CA GLU A 51 24.60 -27.14 12.80
C GLU A 51 23.11 -26.86 12.48
N GLY A 52 22.43 -26.12 13.36
CA GLY A 52 20.97 -25.88 13.29
C GLY A 52 20.14 -27.02 13.90
N THR A 53 20.78 -27.99 14.58
CA THR A 53 20.10 -28.97 15.43
C THR A 53 20.68 -28.93 16.85
N ARG A 54 19.97 -29.53 17.79
CA ARG A 54 20.41 -29.73 19.18
C ARG A 54 20.20 -31.19 19.56
N GLY A 55 21.16 -31.75 20.28
CA GLY A 55 21.06 -33.11 20.81
C GLY A 55 20.51 -33.11 22.22
N ILE A 56 19.40 -33.80 22.47
CA ILE A 56 18.87 -34.01 23.82
C ILE A 56 19.43 -35.34 24.30
N ILE A 57 20.16 -35.28 25.40
CA ILE A 57 20.77 -36.47 26.02
C ILE A 57 19.75 -37.05 27.01
N VAL A 58 19.25 -38.23 26.72
CA VAL A 58 18.30 -38.96 27.56
C VAL A 58 18.99 -40.20 28.15
N THR A 59 19.10 -40.23 29.47
CA THR A 59 19.70 -41.38 30.20
C THR A 59 18.63 -42.00 31.07
N GLN A 60 18.36 -43.29 30.85
CA GLN A 60 17.32 -44.05 31.60
C GLN A 60 15.93 -43.36 31.58
N GLY A 61 15.58 -42.69 30.48
CA GLY A 61 14.31 -41.97 30.33
C GLY A 61 14.26 -40.53 30.89
N ALA A 62 15.33 -40.10 31.58
CA ALA A 62 15.41 -38.72 32.08
C ALA A 62 16.32 -37.86 31.18
N VAL A 63 15.94 -36.61 30.94
CA VAL A 63 16.79 -35.65 30.22
C VAL A 63 17.92 -35.21 31.12
N GLU A 64 19.13 -35.56 30.77
CA GLU A 64 20.34 -35.17 31.51
C GLU A 64 20.86 -33.80 31.09
N GLY A 65 20.84 -33.54 29.79
CA GLY A 65 21.33 -32.30 29.24
C GLY A 65 21.01 -32.10 27.77
N VAL A 66 21.39 -30.93 27.26
CA VAL A 66 21.30 -30.56 25.84
C VAL A 66 22.72 -30.35 25.31
N GLN A 67 23.04 -31.00 24.22
CA GLN A 67 24.32 -30.91 23.54
C GLN A 67 24.25 -29.93 22.38
N GLU A 68 25.23 -29.06 22.27
CA GLU A 68 25.43 -28.17 21.15
C GLU A 68 25.93 -28.93 19.89
N PRO A 69 25.81 -28.29 18.69
CA PRO A 69 26.34 -28.87 17.46
C PRO A 69 27.80 -29.27 17.59
N GLY A 70 28.17 -30.42 17.04
CA GLY A 70 29.49 -30.99 17.10
C GLY A 70 29.47 -32.48 17.32
N LEU A 71 30.63 -33.01 17.72
CA LEU A 71 30.80 -34.41 17.95
C LEU A 71 30.50 -34.73 19.41
N PHE A 72 29.52 -35.60 19.65
CA PHE A 72 29.25 -36.17 20.95
C PHE A 72 29.87 -37.53 21.11
N PHE A 73 30.60 -37.70 22.19
CA PHE A 73 31.22 -38.94 22.56
C PHE A 73 30.99 -39.23 24.04
N ARG A 74 30.44 -40.40 24.37
CA ARG A 74 30.27 -40.86 25.73
C ARG A 74 30.58 -42.35 25.83
N ALA A 75 31.68 -42.66 26.53
CA ALA A 75 32.06 -44.03 26.81
C ALA A 75 31.18 -44.67 27.90
N PHE A 76 30.99 -45.98 27.87
CA PHE A 76 30.24 -46.76 28.86
C PHE A 76 28.81 -46.23 29.15
N ALA A 77 28.09 -45.89 28.07
CA ALA A 77 26.75 -45.32 28.18
C ALA A 77 25.64 -46.21 27.54
N PRO A 78 25.40 -47.43 28.05
CA PRO A 78 24.46 -48.38 27.43
C PRO A 78 23.00 -47.90 27.42
N PHE A 79 22.62 -47.07 28.39
CA PHE A 79 21.23 -46.58 28.55
C PHE A 79 21.06 -45.11 28.13
N THR A 80 22.05 -44.54 27.46
CA THR A 80 21.99 -43.18 26.95
C THR A 80 21.50 -43.16 25.51
N LYS A 81 20.50 -42.38 25.20
CA LYS A 81 19.97 -42.09 23.88
C LYS A 81 20.15 -40.61 23.56
N ILE A 82 20.50 -40.29 22.35
CA ILE A 82 20.57 -38.91 21.88
C ILE A 82 19.44 -38.73 20.88
N GLU A 83 18.59 -37.76 21.14
CA GLU A 83 17.53 -37.35 20.24
C GLU A 83 17.86 -35.98 19.65
N VAL A 84 17.89 -35.92 18.34
CA VAL A 84 18.24 -34.70 17.60
C VAL A 84 16.98 -33.90 17.30
N VAL A 85 16.97 -32.66 17.72
CA VAL A 85 15.86 -31.71 17.51
C VAL A 85 16.29 -30.65 16.50
N ASN A 86 15.46 -30.39 15.51
CA ASN A 86 15.68 -29.33 14.55
C ASN A 86 15.29 -27.98 15.19
N VAL A 87 16.24 -27.04 15.27
CA VAL A 87 16.01 -25.68 15.77
C VAL A 87 16.11 -24.62 14.67
N ARG A 88 16.24 -25.04 13.40
CA ARG A 88 16.20 -24.16 12.24
C ARG A 88 14.82 -23.56 12.08
N ARG A 89 14.76 -22.48 11.33
CA ARG A 89 13.48 -21.88 10.93
C ARG A 89 12.64 -22.88 10.14
N GLN A 90 11.41 -23.03 10.60
CA GLN A 90 10.39 -23.86 9.97
C GLN A 90 9.19 -23.00 9.61
N SER A 91 8.43 -23.45 8.63
CA SER A 91 7.22 -22.76 8.17
C SER A 91 6.06 -23.73 8.19
N GLN A 92 5.02 -23.36 8.93
CA GLN A 92 3.75 -24.11 8.95
C GLN A 92 2.70 -23.32 8.18
N ARG A 93 1.99 -24.00 7.27
CA ARG A 93 0.94 -23.41 6.45
C ARG A 93 -0.38 -24.08 6.75
N ILE A 94 -1.40 -23.26 7.00
CA ILE A 94 -2.75 -23.72 7.31
C ILE A 94 -3.78 -22.97 6.45
N LYS A 95 -4.75 -23.74 5.96
CA LYS A 95 -5.94 -23.22 5.29
C LYS A 95 -7.13 -23.44 6.18
N GLN A 96 -7.91 -22.38 6.42
CA GLN A 96 -9.06 -22.45 7.29
C GLN A 96 -10.19 -21.57 6.83
N ASN A 97 -11.43 -22.07 7.02
CA ASN A 97 -12.64 -21.29 6.85
C ASN A 97 -12.94 -20.53 8.15
N VAL A 98 -13.13 -19.22 8.05
CA VAL A 98 -13.42 -18.33 9.18
C VAL A 98 -14.54 -17.36 8.85
N ALA A 99 -15.13 -16.78 9.88
CA ALA A 99 -16.16 -15.75 9.76
C ALA A 99 -15.61 -14.40 10.18
N SER A 100 -15.85 -13.37 9.38
CA SER A 100 -15.53 -11.97 9.70
C SER A 100 -16.54 -11.37 10.70
N SER A 101 -16.27 -10.15 11.18
CA SER A 101 -17.17 -9.42 12.07
C SER A 101 -18.54 -9.13 11.43
N ASP A 102 -18.60 -8.98 10.12
CA ASP A 102 -19.81 -8.81 9.30
C ASP A 102 -20.47 -10.14 8.90
N LYS A 103 -20.09 -11.26 9.57
CA LYS A 103 -20.63 -12.61 9.38
C LYS A 103 -20.44 -13.20 7.98
N GLN A 104 -19.45 -12.69 7.23
CA GLN A 104 -19.08 -13.28 5.97
C GLN A 104 -18.10 -14.42 6.18
N LEU A 105 -18.35 -15.55 5.51
CA LEU A 105 -17.46 -16.71 5.54
C LEU A 105 -16.43 -16.57 4.40
N TYR A 106 -15.18 -16.84 4.72
CA TYR A 106 -14.08 -16.84 3.75
C TYR A 106 -13.01 -17.85 4.13
N ASP A 107 -12.31 -18.32 3.12
CA ASP A 107 -11.16 -19.21 3.30
C ASP A 107 -9.89 -18.39 3.36
N ILE A 108 -9.09 -18.60 4.38
CA ILE A 108 -7.81 -17.93 4.54
C ILE A 108 -6.67 -18.93 4.56
N ASP A 109 -5.58 -18.57 3.90
CA ASP A 109 -4.33 -19.31 3.84
C ASP A 109 -3.25 -18.52 4.55
N ILE A 110 -2.74 -19.09 5.65
CA ILE A 110 -1.75 -18.43 6.49
C ILE A 110 -0.50 -19.28 6.57
N GLN A 111 0.65 -18.63 6.55
CA GLN A 111 1.94 -19.21 6.84
C GLN A 111 2.50 -18.59 8.10
N VAL A 112 2.89 -19.44 9.03
CA VAL A 112 3.58 -19.07 10.27
C VAL A 112 4.99 -19.59 10.24
N ASP A 113 5.94 -18.67 10.31
CA ASP A 113 7.37 -18.99 10.36
C ASP A 113 7.82 -18.95 11.83
N TYR A 114 8.46 -20.00 12.29
CA TYR A 114 8.91 -20.16 13.67
C TYR A 114 10.26 -20.86 13.79
N THR A 115 10.88 -20.68 14.95
CA THR A 115 12.07 -21.41 15.37
C THR A 115 11.82 -22.01 16.75
N ARG A 116 12.43 -23.16 17.07
CA ARG A 116 12.37 -23.70 18.43
C ARG A 116 13.31 -22.92 19.35
N LYS A 117 12.93 -22.75 20.59
CA LYS A 117 13.81 -22.15 21.60
C LYS A 117 15.02 -23.02 21.83
N THR A 118 16.21 -22.41 21.81
CA THR A 118 17.50 -23.11 21.95
C THR A 118 17.97 -23.22 23.37
N ALA A 119 17.30 -22.54 24.33
CA ALA A 119 17.67 -22.60 25.75
C ALA A 119 17.56 -24.03 26.29
N PRO A 120 18.57 -24.54 27.02
CA PRO A 120 18.58 -25.92 27.52
C PRO A 120 17.36 -26.26 28.37
N ASP A 121 16.91 -25.34 29.23
CA ASP A 121 15.74 -25.56 30.06
C ASP A 121 14.45 -25.66 29.25
N ALA A 122 14.31 -24.81 28.21
CA ALA A 122 13.15 -24.87 27.30
C ALA A 122 13.10 -26.18 26.53
N LEU A 123 14.24 -26.67 26.04
CA LEU A 123 14.34 -27.96 25.34
C LEU A 123 14.06 -29.15 26.27
N ARG A 124 14.46 -29.06 27.54
CA ARG A 124 14.16 -30.10 28.55
C ARG A 124 12.63 -30.15 28.84
N GLU A 125 11.99 -29.00 29.06
CA GLU A 125 10.55 -28.95 29.28
C GLU A 125 9.77 -29.37 28.02
N MET A 126 10.21 -28.94 26.84
CA MET A 126 9.64 -29.33 25.55
C MET A 126 9.67 -30.84 25.38
N TYR A 127 10.82 -31.48 25.64
CA TYR A 127 10.95 -32.94 25.53
C TYR A 127 9.93 -33.68 26.43
N GLY A 128 9.78 -33.22 27.68
CA GLY A 128 8.86 -33.81 28.63
C GLY A 128 7.38 -33.65 28.28
N ARG A 129 7.00 -32.59 27.56
CA ARG A 129 5.60 -32.25 27.25
C ARG A 129 5.18 -32.60 25.83
N LEU A 130 6.02 -32.31 24.86
CA LEU A 130 5.71 -32.40 23.43
C LEU A 130 6.49 -33.51 22.73
N GLY A 131 7.59 -34.00 23.34
CA GLY A 131 8.52 -34.87 22.65
C GLY A 131 9.37 -34.12 21.62
N VAL A 132 9.98 -34.88 20.70
CA VAL A 132 10.95 -34.41 19.68
C VAL A 132 10.27 -34.23 18.31
N SER A 133 9.10 -34.84 18.11
CA SER A 133 8.44 -34.91 16.80
C SER A 133 7.98 -33.55 16.32
N ASP A 134 8.39 -33.21 15.09
CA ASP A 134 7.91 -32.01 14.39
C ASP A 134 6.41 -32.11 14.10
N ASP A 135 5.88 -33.28 13.81
CA ASP A 135 4.45 -33.49 13.52
C ASP A 135 3.56 -33.18 14.73
N GLN A 136 3.98 -33.59 15.93
CA GLN A 136 3.23 -33.28 17.16
C GLN A 136 3.23 -31.76 17.44
N LEU A 137 4.37 -31.12 17.26
CA LEU A 137 4.47 -29.67 17.41
C LEU A 137 3.55 -28.95 16.40
N ASN A 138 3.63 -29.36 15.13
CA ASN A 138 2.83 -28.76 14.06
C ASN A 138 1.33 -28.95 14.30
N THR A 139 0.89 -30.12 14.74
CA THR A 139 -0.52 -30.39 15.05
C THR A 139 -1.04 -29.47 16.18
N GLN A 140 -0.24 -29.26 17.22
CA GLN A 140 -0.63 -28.35 18.30
C GLN A 140 -0.56 -26.88 17.86
N LEU A 141 0.43 -26.51 17.07
CA LEU A 141 0.57 -25.19 16.50
C LEU A 141 -0.61 -24.83 15.59
N ASP A 142 -1.07 -25.80 14.77
CA ASP A 142 -2.27 -25.63 13.94
C ASP A 142 -3.53 -25.32 14.77
N GLY A 143 -3.66 -25.97 15.92
CA GLY A 143 -4.74 -25.67 16.86
C GLY A 143 -4.71 -24.23 17.35
N PHE A 144 -3.56 -23.76 17.81
CA PHE A 144 -3.38 -22.39 18.28
C PHE A 144 -3.49 -21.34 17.16
N ILE A 145 -2.99 -21.64 15.97
CA ILE A 145 -3.15 -20.78 14.80
C ILE A 145 -4.64 -20.66 14.46
N SER A 146 -5.35 -21.78 14.43
CA SER A 146 -6.77 -21.84 14.13
C SER A 146 -7.60 -21.01 15.13
N GLU A 147 -7.32 -21.13 16.43
CA GLU A 147 -7.98 -20.36 17.48
C GLU A 147 -7.68 -18.86 17.35
N SER A 148 -6.41 -18.52 17.24
CA SER A 148 -5.96 -17.14 17.09
C SER A 148 -6.53 -16.47 15.83
N LEU A 149 -6.64 -17.23 14.75
CA LEU A 149 -7.21 -16.79 13.48
C LEU A 149 -8.71 -16.52 13.62
N LYS A 150 -9.47 -17.43 14.24
CA LYS A 150 -10.89 -17.23 14.52
C LYS A 150 -11.13 -16.01 15.42
N ALA A 151 -10.32 -15.86 16.46
CA ALA A 151 -10.40 -14.70 17.35
C ALA A 151 -10.07 -13.38 16.64
N ALA A 152 -9.05 -13.37 15.78
CA ALA A 152 -8.71 -12.20 15.00
C ALA A 152 -9.77 -11.87 13.96
N SER A 153 -10.28 -12.88 13.23
CA SER A 153 -11.27 -12.68 12.15
C SER A 153 -12.55 -12.01 12.61
N THR A 154 -12.99 -12.27 13.84
CA THR A 154 -14.20 -11.65 14.42
C THR A 154 -14.04 -10.15 14.71
N GLN A 155 -12.83 -9.61 14.70
CA GLN A 155 -12.57 -8.19 14.93
C GLN A 155 -12.42 -7.38 13.64
N PHE A 156 -12.24 -8.03 12.51
CA PHE A 156 -12.08 -7.40 11.20
C PHE A 156 -13.29 -7.67 10.33
N THR A 157 -13.71 -6.65 9.56
CA THR A 157 -14.62 -6.89 8.44
C THR A 157 -13.85 -7.56 7.31
N LEU A 158 -14.56 -8.24 6.43
CA LEU A 158 -13.91 -8.89 5.29
C LEU A 158 -13.15 -7.88 4.40
N ASP A 159 -13.72 -6.70 4.20
CA ASP A 159 -13.11 -5.60 3.45
C ASP A 159 -11.79 -5.12 4.11
N GLN A 160 -11.78 -4.97 5.44
CA GLN A 160 -10.57 -4.63 6.19
C GLN A 160 -9.50 -5.72 6.11
N ALA A 161 -9.89 -7.00 6.20
CA ALA A 161 -8.97 -8.12 6.12
C ALA A 161 -8.31 -8.22 4.72
N LEU A 162 -9.04 -7.86 3.66
CA LEU A 162 -8.55 -7.81 2.28
C LEU A 162 -7.61 -6.62 2.04
N THR A 163 -7.97 -5.45 2.58
CA THR A 163 -7.25 -4.18 2.34
C THR A 163 -6.03 -4.05 3.24
N ASP A 164 -6.13 -4.38 4.54
CA ASP A 164 -5.05 -4.26 5.51
C ASP A 164 -4.62 -5.62 6.07
N ARG A 165 -4.01 -6.41 5.20
CA ARG A 165 -3.43 -7.72 5.57
C ARG A 165 -2.34 -7.59 6.64
N GLY A 166 -1.67 -6.43 6.71
CA GLY A 166 -0.63 -6.16 7.71
C GLY A 166 -1.18 -6.08 9.11
N ALA A 167 -2.21 -5.26 9.35
CA ALA A 167 -2.88 -5.15 10.65
C ALA A 167 -3.51 -6.48 11.06
N PHE A 168 -4.11 -7.21 10.11
CA PHE A 168 -4.70 -8.51 10.37
C PHE A 168 -3.66 -9.55 10.81
N SER A 169 -2.51 -9.64 10.11
CA SER A 169 -1.41 -10.55 10.50
C SER A 169 -0.79 -10.19 11.86
N GLN A 170 -0.68 -8.89 12.17
CA GLN A 170 -0.22 -8.43 13.48
C GLN A 170 -1.20 -8.81 14.60
N ARG A 171 -2.49 -8.75 14.35
CA ARG A 171 -3.49 -9.18 15.32
C ARG A 171 -3.40 -10.67 15.61
N ILE A 172 -3.25 -11.51 14.57
CA ILE A 172 -3.03 -12.95 14.75
C ILE A 172 -1.76 -13.19 15.56
N ARG A 173 -0.68 -12.49 15.22
CA ARG A 173 0.58 -12.56 15.96
C ARG A 173 0.39 -12.19 17.44
N GLN A 174 -0.38 -11.16 17.72
CA GLN A 174 -0.69 -10.74 19.09
C GLN A 174 -1.39 -11.85 19.87
N TYR A 175 -2.38 -12.51 19.29
CA TYR A 175 -3.06 -13.63 19.94
C TYR A 175 -2.15 -14.83 20.19
N LEU A 176 -1.22 -15.12 19.29
CA LEU A 176 -0.25 -16.19 19.46
C LEU A 176 0.81 -15.87 20.54
N THR A 177 1.17 -14.58 20.70
CA THR A 177 2.22 -14.16 21.65
C THR A 177 1.69 -13.67 22.99
N SER A 178 0.40 -13.37 23.10
CA SER A 178 -0.22 -12.93 24.36
C SER A 178 -0.83 -14.11 25.11
N ALA A 179 -0.76 -14.05 26.43
CA ALA A 179 -1.44 -15.02 27.28
C ALA A 179 -2.96 -14.80 27.19
N PRO A 180 -3.77 -15.83 26.94
CA PRO A 180 -5.23 -15.70 26.82
C PRO A 180 -5.95 -15.39 28.14
N GLY A 181 -5.28 -15.54 29.29
CA GLY A 181 -5.85 -15.23 30.63
C GLY A 181 -4.80 -15.16 31.70
N GLU A 182 -5.20 -14.68 32.89
CA GLU A 182 -4.33 -14.65 34.05
C GLU A 182 -3.84 -16.07 34.43
N GLY A 183 -2.55 -16.24 34.54
CA GLY A 183 -1.91 -17.52 34.90
C GLY A 183 -1.71 -18.49 33.73
N GLN A 184 -2.15 -18.16 32.52
CA GLN A 184 -1.87 -18.96 31.33
C GLN A 184 -0.62 -18.49 30.61
N ARG A 185 0.12 -19.42 30.01
CA ARG A 185 1.27 -19.07 29.15
C ARG A 185 0.76 -18.74 27.75
N ALA A 186 1.48 -17.84 27.07
CA ALA A 186 1.21 -17.58 25.67
C ALA A 186 1.31 -18.85 24.82
N PRO A 187 0.53 -19.03 23.75
CA PRO A 187 0.60 -20.21 22.89
C PRO A 187 2.02 -20.54 22.42
N VAL A 188 2.79 -19.54 21.98
CA VAL A 188 4.18 -19.73 21.57
C VAL A 188 5.09 -20.21 22.69
N ASP A 189 4.83 -19.79 23.93
CA ASP A 189 5.60 -20.25 25.10
C ASP A 189 5.21 -21.68 25.53
N GLN A 190 3.96 -22.07 25.33
CA GLN A 190 3.51 -23.43 25.58
C GLN A 190 4.15 -24.44 24.62
N LEU A 191 4.42 -23.99 23.39
CA LEU A 191 5.07 -24.80 22.35
C LEU A 191 6.59 -24.68 22.34
N TYR A 192 7.18 -23.87 23.21
CA TYR A 192 8.63 -23.62 23.28
C TYR A 192 9.22 -23.14 21.95
N ILE A 193 8.47 -22.30 21.22
CA ILE A 193 8.88 -21.72 19.94
C ILE A 193 9.06 -20.19 20.05
N ASN A 194 9.85 -19.65 19.12
CA ASN A 194 9.92 -18.22 18.85
C ASN A 194 9.19 -17.96 17.54
N LEU A 195 8.23 -17.07 17.57
CA LEU A 195 7.46 -16.68 16.39
C LEU A 195 8.24 -15.63 15.59
N GLU A 196 8.67 -16.00 14.40
CA GLU A 196 9.41 -15.11 13.49
C GLU A 196 8.47 -14.20 12.70
N ALA A 197 7.54 -14.81 11.97
CA ALA A 197 6.59 -14.09 11.13
C ALA A 197 5.25 -14.82 11.02
N VAL A 198 4.19 -14.03 10.89
CA VAL A 198 2.86 -14.49 10.48
C VAL A 198 2.54 -13.80 9.17
N LYS A 199 2.25 -14.56 8.13
CA LYS A 199 1.97 -14.06 6.78
C LYS A 199 0.62 -14.57 6.32
N VAL A 200 -0.23 -13.64 5.90
CA VAL A 200 -1.45 -13.96 5.17
C VAL A 200 -1.08 -14.13 3.70
N ILE A 201 -1.18 -15.37 3.21
CA ILE A 201 -0.81 -15.71 1.82
C ILE A 201 -1.96 -15.35 0.90
N ASP A 202 -3.16 -15.86 1.21
CA ASP A 202 -4.34 -15.66 0.39
C ASP A 202 -5.60 -15.58 1.22
N ILE A 203 -6.58 -14.82 0.71
CA ILE A 203 -7.93 -14.73 1.26
C ILE A 203 -8.88 -14.99 0.11
N ASN A 204 -9.55 -16.13 0.14
CA ASN A 204 -10.49 -16.54 -0.89
C ASN A 204 -11.93 -16.31 -0.38
N VAL A 205 -12.66 -15.49 -1.10
CA VAL A 205 -14.04 -15.12 -0.78
C VAL A 205 -15.01 -15.86 -1.68
N GLY A 206 -16.22 -16.14 -1.19
CA GLY A 206 -17.24 -16.78 -1.99
C GLY A 206 -17.59 -15.98 -3.27
N GLU A 207 -17.93 -16.67 -4.35
CA GLU A 207 -18.19 -16.05 -5.67
C GLU A 207 -19.23 -14.92 -5.61
N GLN A 208 -20.26 -15.09 -4.79
CA GLN A 208 -21.30 -14.05 -4.65
C GLN A 208 -20.74 -12.76 -4.04
N TYR A 209 -19.91 -12.88 -3.01
CA TYR A 209 -19.27 -11.73 -2.40
C TYR A 209 -18.21 -11.10 -3.33
N ALA A 210 -17.46 -11.91 -4.05
CA ALA A 210 -16.51 -11.43 -5.05
C ALA A 210 -17.20 -10.60 -6.14
N LYS A 211 -18.39 -11.02 -6.59
CA LYS A 211 -19.21 -10.26 -7.55
C LYS A 211 -19.70 -8.93 -6.95
N LEU A 212 -20.21 -8.94 -5.72
CA LEU A 212 -20.63 -7.72 -5.04
C LEU A 212 -19.47 -6.75 -4.80
N LEU A 213 -18.29 -7.26 -4.46
CA LEU A 213 -17.09 -6.44 -4.28
C LEU A 213 -16.63 -5.81 -5.59
N ALA A 214 -16.68 -6.57 -6.69
CA ALA A 214 -16.38 -6.07 -8.04
C ALA A 214 -17.38 -5.00 -8.47
N GLU A 215 -18.68 -5.20 -8.20
CA GLU A 215 -19.72 -4.22 -8.50
C GLU A 215 -19.53 -2.94 -7.67
N LYS A 216 -19.28 -3.08 -6.36
CA LYS A 216 -18.98 -1.93 -5.48
C LYS A 216 -17.77 -1.15 -5.97
N ALA A 217 -16.68 -1.85 -6.33
CA ALA A 217 -15.48 -1.20 -6.85
C ALA A 217 -15.77 -0.45 -8.17
N ASN A 218 -16.57 -1.05 -9.07
CA ASN A 218 -16.99 -0.38 -10.31
C ASN A 218 -17.83 0.88 -10.03
N LEU A 219 -18.75 0.82 -9.06
CA LEU A 219 -19.56 1.97 -8.66
C LEU A 219 -18.70 3.08 -8.03
N GLU A 220 -17.73 2.73 -7.20
CA GLU A 220 -16.79 3.69 -6.62
C GLU A 220 -15.98 4.41 -7.69
N VAL A 221 -15.46 3.67 -8.68
CA VAL A 221 -14.75 4.24 -9.84
C VAL A 221 -15.67 5.15 -10.67
N GLN A 222 -16.94 4.77 -10.87
CA GLN A 222 -17.91 5.60 -11.56
C GLN A 222 -18.19 6.91 -10.81
N ILE A 223 -18.41 6.84 -9.49
CA ILE A 223 -18.62 8.01 -8.64
C ILE A 223 -17.40 8.94 -8.67
N GLU A 224 -16.19 8.37 -8.57
CA GLU A 224 -14.96 9.16 -8.65
C GLU A 224 -14.82 9.85 -10.01
N THR A 225 -15.11 9.12 -11.09
CA THR A 225 -15.06 9.63 -12.47
C THR A 225 -16.06 10.76 -12.66
N GLU A 226 -17.31 10.58 -12.21
CA GLU A 226 -18.34 11.62 -12.29
C GLU A 226 -18.02 12.85 -11.43
N THR A 227 -17.40 12.62 -10.27
CA THR A 227 -16.95 13.71 -9.40
C THR A 227 -15.85 14.54 -10.07
N LYS A 228 -14.86 13.87 -10.65
CA LYS A 228 -13.79 14.54 -11.43
C LYS A 228 -14.36 15.29 -12.62
N ARG A 229 -15.32 14.70 -13.33
CA ARG A 229 -15.99 15.33 -14.47
C ARG A 229 -16.76 16.58 -14.06
N ARG A 230 -17.48 16.53 -12.94
CA ARG A 230 -18.14 17.72 -12.39
C ARG A 230 -17.16 18.84 -12.05
N GLN A 231 -16.05 18.48 -11.38
CA GLN A 231 -15.00 19.44 -11.06
C GLN A 231 -14.39 20.09 -12.32
N GLN A 232 -14.19 19.29 -13.39
CA GLN A 232 -13.71 19.82 -14.68
C GLN A 232 -14.72 20.79 -15.29
N ILE A 233 -16.00 20.42 -15.32
CA ILE A 233 -17.06 21.30 -15.86
C ILE A 233 -17.16 22.61 -15.05
N GLU A 234 -17.11 22.54 -13.72
CA GLU A 234 -17.10 23.72 -12.86
C GLU A 234 -15.85 24.61 -13.11
N ALA A 235 -14.69 24.01 -13.27
CA ALA A 235 -13.47 24.73 -13.60
C ALA A 235 -13.54 25.37 -15.00
N GLU A 236 -14.11 24.68 -15.99
CA GLU A 236 -14.33 25.23 -17.33
C GLU A 236 -15.33 26.39 -17.30
N GLN A 237 -16.44 26.24 -16.58
CA GLN A 237 -17.44 27.31 -16.43
C GLN A 237 -16.85 28.54 -15.74
N SER A 238 -16.09 28.33 -14.66
CA SER A 238 -15.42 29.44 -13.97
C SER A 238 -14.40 30.14 -14.85
N ASN A 239 -13.62 29.39 -15.64
CA ASN A 239 -12.70 29.95 -16.62
C ASN A 239 -13.41 30.72 -17.73
N ASN A 240 -14.54 30.21 -18.22
CA ASN A 240 -15.32 30.89 -19.24
C ASN A 240 -15.95 32.20 -18.72
N LEU A 241 -16.47 32.18 -17.49
CA LEU A 241 -16.97 33.39 -16.83
C LEU A 241 -15.83 34.41 -16.65
N PHE A 242 -14.68 33.98 -16.16
CA PHE A 242 -13.52 34.85 -16.00
C PHE A 242 -13.08 35.46 -17.33
N ARG A 243 -13.03 34.66 -18.41
CA ARG A 243 -12.71 35.15 -19.77
C ARG A 243 -13.75 36.18 -20.24
N ALA A 244 -15.04 35.87 -20.09
CA ALA A 244 -16.11 36.79 -20.48
C ALA A 244 -16.05 38.12 -19.69
N GLU A 245 -15.76 38.06 -18.39
CA GLU A 245 -15.54 39.26 -17.58
C GLU A 245 -14.34 40.09 -18.06
N GLN A 246 -13.22 39.42 -18.39
CA GLN A 246 -12.03 40.09 -18.91
C GLN A 246 -12.29 40.70 -20.28
N GLU A 247 -12.98 40.01 -21.17
CA GLU A 247 -13.37 40.53 -22.48
C GLU A 247 -14.29 41.72 -22.35
N ALA A 248 -15.29 41.67 -21.46
CA ALA A 248 -16.17 42.82 -21.18
C ALA A 248 -15.40 44.02 -20.61
N LYS A 249 -14.46 43.80 -19.69
CA LYS A 249 -13.60 44.88 -19.16
C LYS A 249 -12.72 45.49 -20.25
N VAL A 250 -12.11 44.66 -21.11
CA VAL A 250 -11.30 45.14 -22.23
C VAL A 250 -12.15 45.93 -23.20
N ALA A 251 -13.31 45.43 -23.60
CA ALA A 251 -14.24 46.13 -24.47
C ALA A 251 -14.63 47.49 -23.90
N LEU A 252 -15.03 47.54 -22.62
CA LEU A 252 -15.40 48.77 -21.93
C LEU A 252 -14.22 49.77 -21.86
N THR A 253 -13.00 49.28 -21.62
CA THR A 253 -11.80 50.10 -21.57
C THR A 253 -11.46 50.65 -22.97
N THR A 254 -11.62 49.82 -24.00
CA THR A 254 -11.39 50.21 -25.40
C THR A 254 -12.39 51.26 -25.83
N GLU A 255 -13.69 51.13 -25.53
CA GLU A 255 -14.70 52.10 -25.85
C GLU A 255 -14.50 53.41 -25.07
N LYS A 256 -14.13 53.36 -23.80
CA LYS A 256 -13.73 54.55 -23.04
C LYS A 256 -12.52 55.23 -23.66
N GLY A 257 -11.53 54.47 -24.11
CA GLY A 257 -10.37 55.00 -24.82
C GLY A 257 -10.75 55.69 -26.14
N ARG A 258 -11.62 55.05 -26.94
CA ARG A 258 -12.13 55.62 -28.18
C ARG A 258 -12.92 56.93 -27.96
N THR A 259 -13.81 56.92 -26.98
CA THR A 259 -14.61 58.12 -26.65
C THR A 259 -13.71 59.27 -26.14
N ALA A 260 -12.73 58.96 -25.29
CA ALA A 260 -11.77 59.96 -24.82
C ALA A 260 -10.91 60.50 -25.96
N ALA A 261 -10.43 59.67 -26.87
CA ALA A 261 -9.66 60.08 -28.04
C ALA A 261 -10.53 60.93 -29.00
N ALA A 262 -11.78 60.56 -29.20
CA ALA A 262 -12.72 61.35 -30.01
C ALA A 262 -13.01 62.76 -29.42
N LEU A 263 -13.23 62.82 -28.08
CA LEU A 263 -13.40 64.07 -27.36
C LEU A 263 -12.14 64.94 -27.44
N GLU A 264 -10.99 64.36 -27.29
CA GLU A 264 -9.72 65.09 -27.41
C GLU A 264 -9.51 65.61 -28.84
N ALA A 265 -9.79 64.77 -29.85
CA ALA A 265 -9.71 65.21 -31.26
C ALA A 265 -10.68 66.36 -31.54
N ALA A 266 -11.93 66.27 -31.06
CA ALA A 266 -12.94 67.32 -31.20
C ALA A 266 -12.52 68.63 -30.47
N SER A 267 -11.92 68.50 -29.28
CA SER A 267 -11.39 69.66 -28.55
C SER A 267 -10.25 70.37 -29.27
N ARG A 268 -9.31 69.58 -29.81
CA ARG A 268 -8.20 70.08 -30.62
C ARG A 268 -8.70 70.79 -31.89
N GLU A 269 -9.67 70.18 -32.58
CA GLU A 269 -10.29 70.81 -33.75
C GLU A 269 -10.96 72.09 -33.43
N SER A 270 -11.70 72.10 -32.33
CA SER A 270 -12.37 73.32 -31.80
C SER A 270 -11.35 74.48 -31.51
N GLN A 271 -10.23 74.11 -30.86
CA GLN A 271 -9.15 75.07 -30.59
C GLN A 271 -8.52 75.59 -31.88
N VAL A 272 -8.25 74.71 -32.84
CA VAL A 272 -7.70 75.09 -34.16
C VAL A 272 -8.70 76.08 -34.85
N ARG A 273 -9.97 75.72 -34.87
CA ARG A 273 -11.01 76.61 -35.46
C ARG A 273 -11.11 77.98 -34.74
N THR A 274 -10.97 78.00 -33.42
CA THR A 274 -10.96 79.21 -32.63
C THR A 274 -9.77 80.11 -32.97
N VAL A 275 -8.57 79.50 -33.02
CA VAL A 275 -7.33 80.19 -33.38
C VAL A 275 -7.37 80.70 -34.84
N GLN A 276 -7.89 79.89 -35.76
CA GLN A 276 -8.09 80.28 -37.15
C GLN A 276 -9.10 81.41 -37.23
N GLY A 277 -10.23 81.40 -36.51
CA GLY A 277 -11.19 82.40 -36.44
C GLY A 277 -10.62 83.70 -35.87
N GLN A 278 -9.75 83.62 -34.86
CA GLN A 278 -9.03 84.79 -34.33
C GLN A 278 -8.05 85.39 -35.36
N SER A 279 -7.29 84.55 -36.07
CA SER A 279 -6.34 84.98 -37.09
C SER A 279 -7.07 85.70 -38.29
N PHE A 280 -8.21 85.14 -38.68
CA PHE A 280 -9.05 85.78 -39.74
C PHE A 280 -9.67 87.09 -39.30
N ARG A 281 -9.97 87.26 -38.02
CA ARG A 281 -10.47 88.59 -37.49
C ARG A 281 -9.38 89.64 -37.46
N GLN A 282 -8.11 89.23 -37.19
CA GLN A 282 -6.95 90.09 -37.12
C GLN A 282 -6.45 90.52 -38.51
N ASN A 283 -6.55 89.61 -39.53
CA ASN A 283 -6.12 89.84 -40.88
C ASN A 283 -7.20 89.48 -41.91
N PRO A 284 -8.06 90.40 -42.31
CA PRO A 284 -9.18 90.09 -43.23
C PRO A 284 -8.70 89.75 -44.66
N GLU A 285 -7.45 90.07 -45.03
CA GLU A 285 -6.83 89.59 -46.30
C GLU A 285 -6.64 88.13 -46.34
N LEU A 286 -6.30 87.45 -45.21
CA LEU A 286 -6.14 85.97 -45.11
C LEU A 286 -7.50 85.25 -45.33
N LEU A 287 -8.60 85.87 -44.93
CA LEU A 287 -9.89 85.29 -45.18
C LEU A 287 -10.21 85.29 -46.68
N ARG A 288 -9.94 86.40 -47.40
CA ARG A 288 -10.07 86.46 -48.88
C ARG A 288 -9.17 85.49 -49.63
N LEU A 289 -7.97 85.25 -49.12
CA LEU A 289 -7.07 84.27 -49.69
C LEU A 289 -7.63 82.82 -49.49
N ARG A 290 -8.18 82.53 -48.31
CA ARG A 290 -8.76 81.21 -48.01
C ARG A 290 -10.04 80.95 -48.78
N GLU A 291 -10.87 81.97 -49.00
CA GLU A 291 -12.06 81.92 -49.88
C GLU A 291 -11.66 81.59 -51.32
N ARG A 292 -10.58 82.17 -51.83
CA ARG A 292 -10.05 81.86 -53.17
C ARG A 292 -9.48 80.43 -53.26
N GLU A 293 -8.75 79.95 -52.23
CA GLU A 293 -8.24 78.55 -52.15
C GLU A 293 -9.43 77.57 -52.14
N LEU A 294 -10.41 77.73 -51.32
CA LEU A 294 -11.63 76.90 -51.27
C LEU A 294 -12.39 76.91 -52.58
N MET A 295 -12.51 78.12 -53.28
CA MET A 295 -13.06 78.12 -54.62
C MET A 295 -12.24 77.32 -55.65
N VAL A 296 -10.92 77.40 -55.59
CA VAL A 296 -10.06 76.63 -56.46
C VAL A 296 -10.17 75.11 -56.15
N GLU A 297 -10.28 74.72 -54.87
CA GLU A 297 -10.43 73.34 -54.46
C GLU A 297 -11.81 72.77 -54.86
N MET A 298 -12.87 73.55 -54.74
CA MET A 298 -14.22 73.24 -55.26
C MET A 298 -14.21 73.09 -56.79
N LEU A 299 -13.48 73.96 -57.51
CA LEU A 299 -13.33 73.85 -58.95
C LEU A 299 -12.54 72.58 -59.38
N LYS A 300 -11.56 72.18 -58.60
CA LYS A 300 -10.78 70.90 -58.82
C LYS A 300 -11.59 69.66 -58.53
N SER A 301 -12.53 69.70 -57.61
CA SER A 301 -13.36 68.52 -57.26
C SER A 301 -14.45 68.23 -58.26
N GLY A 302 -14.65 69.08 -59.32
CA GLY A 302 -15.58 68.82 -60.42
C GLY A 302 -17.03 69.03 -60.12
N ASN A 303 -17.42 69.44 -58.92
CA ASN A 303 -18.76 69.73 -58.50
C ASN A 303 -19.01 71.31 -58.59
N ILE A 304 -19.18 71.80 -59.78
CA ILE A 304 -19.55 73.22 -59.99
C ILE A 304 -21.05 73.41 -59.86
N TRP A 305 -21.46 73.87 -58.70
CA TRP A 305 -22.81 74.39 -58.52
C TRP A 305 -22.72 75.89 -58.56
N PHE A 306 -23.33 76.53 -59.59
CA PHE A 306 -23.48 77.94 -59.64
C PHE A 306 -24.55 78.35 -58.60
N ILE A 307 -24.09 78.97 -57.52
CA ILE A 307 -24.96 79.51 -56.49
C ILE A 307 -25.16 80.96 -56.79
N ASP A 308 -26.37 81.35 -57.13
CA ASP A 308 -26.78 82.74 -57.20
C ASP A 308 -26.52 83.43 -55.84
N PRO A 309 -25.83 84.60 -55.79
CA PRO A 309 -25.45 85.23 -54.53
C PRO A 309 -26.61 85.65 -53.62
N ASN A 310 -27.82 85.57 -54.13
CA ASN A 310 -29.03 85.95 -53.37
C ASN A 310 -29.82 84.73 -52.79
N THR A 311 -29.35 83.46 -53.02
CA THR A 311 -30.04 82.31 -52.55
C THR A 311 -29.53 81.89 -51.15
N LYS A 312 -30.36 81.85 -50.13
CA LYS A 312 -30.03 81.47 -48.79
C LYS A 312 -29.65 79.98 -48.77
N LEU A 313 -28.45 79.66 -48.24
CA LEU A 313 -27.84 78.35 -48.20
C LEU A 313 -28.75 77.26 -47.57
N THR A 314 -29.64 77.63 -46.70
CA THR A 314 -30.66 76.78 -46.06
C THR A 314 -31.65 76.18 -47.03
N LEU A 315 -32.05 76.89 -48.10
CA LEU A 315 -32.99 76.40 -49.12
C LEU A 315 -32.40 75.37 -50.06
N LEU A 316 -31.10 75.42 -50.28
CA LEU A 316 -30.34 74.43 -51.10
C LEU A 316 -30.14 73.13 -50.38
N LEU A 317 -29.84 73.11 -49.07
CA LEU A 317 -29.75 71.95 -48.24
C LEU A 317 -31.08 71.19 -48.11
N ASP A 318 -32.16 71.89 -48.02
CA ASP A 318 -33.47 71.29 -47.91
C ASP A 318 -33.93 70.67 -49.25
N LYS A 319 -33.52 71.26 -50.37
CA LYS A 319 -33.83 70.75 -51.71
C LYS A 319 -32.97 69.52 -52.05
N MET A 320 -31.72 69.46 -51.59
CA MET A 320 -30.81 68.27 -51.76
C MET A 320 -31.27 67.12 -50.89
N ALA A 321 -31.80 67.36 -49.70
CA ALA A 321 -32.35 66.30 -48.83
C ALA A 321 -33.65 65.71 -49.40
N SER A 322 -34.43 66.46 -50.17
CA SER A 322 -35.71 65.96 -50.76
C SER A 322 -35.51 65.20 -52.06
N GLU A 323 -34.40 65.43 -52.80
CA GLU A 323 -34.16 64.77 -54.10
C GLU A 323 -33.30 63.54 -54.02
N ASN A 324 -32.68 63.19 -52.88
CA ASN A 324 -31.77 62.00 -52.79
C ASN A 324 -32.16 61.12 -51.59
N PRO A 325 -33.01 60.09 -51.81
CA PRO A 325 -33.52 59.20 -50.77
C PRO A 325 -32.46 58.34 -50.12
N LEU A 326 -31.24 58.27 -50.67
CA LEU A 326 -30.11 57.52 -50.12
C LEU A 326 -29.38 58.17 -48.94
N VAL A 327 -29.49 59.54 -48.88
CA VAL A 327 -28.90 60.32 -47.76
C VAL A 327 -29.74 60.20 -46.50
N THR A 328 -31.03 60.07 -46.63
CA THR A 328 -31.99 59.94 -45.49
C THR A 328 -31.83 58.61 -44.78
N ASN A 329 -31.50 57.55 -45.49
CA ASN A 329 -31.31 56.23 -44.89
C ASN A 329 -29.96 56.03 -44.17
N GLN A 330 -28.93 56.78 -44.52
CA GLN A 330 -27.67 56.73 -43.79
C GLN A 330 -27.73 57.52 -42.47
N VAL A 331 -28.43 58.67 -42.44
CA VAL A 331 -28.59 59.47 -41.22
C VAL A 331 -29.42 58.73 -40.20
N ILE A 332 -30.47 57.94 -40.61
CA ILE A 332 -31.34 57.20 -39.72
C ILE A 332 -30.54 55.96 -39.15
N LYS A 333 -29.60 55.39 -39.89
CA LYS A 333 -28.79 54.28 -39.40
C LYS A 333 -27.70 54.72 -38.42
N GLU A 334 -27.20 55.94 -38.51
CA GLU A 334 -26.19 56.45 -37.59
C GLU A 334 -26.75 57.08 -36.32
N THR A 335 -28.01 57.59 -36.33
CA THR A 335 -28.59 58.23 -35.16
C THR A 335 -29.46 57.33 -34.26
N GLY A 336 -29.73 56.08 -34.67
CA GLY A 336 -30.33 55.06 -33.76
C GLY A 336 -31.71 55.41 -33.18
N VAL A 337 -32.48 56.33 -33.74
CA VAL A 337 -33.82 56.69 -33.25
C VAL A 337 -34.83 55.77 -33.94
N VAL A 338 -35.22 54.74 -33.27
CA VAL A 338 -36.40 53.92 -33.60
C VAL A 338 -37.64 54.67 -33.05
N THR A 339 -38.35 55.33 -33.87
CA THR A 339 -39.70 55.76 -33.54
C THR A 339 -40.65 54.57 -33.70
N THR A 340 -41.05 53.99 -32.58
CA THR A 340 -42.23 53.11 -32.52
C THR A 340 -43.48 54.00 -32.63
N THR A 341 -44.23 53.86 -33.70
CA THR A 341 -45.62 54.35 -33.81
C THR A 341 -46.57 53.16 -33.51
N PRO A 342 -47.77 53.48 -32.97
CA PRO A 342 -48.67 52.56 -32.26
C PRO A 342 -49.33 51.50 -33.10
#